data_d9c8043ec0cdb1d8994907bd928a396e
#
_entry.id   d9c8043ec0cdb1d8994907bd928a396e
#
_cell.length_a   1.000
_cell.length_b   1.000
_cell.length_c   1.000
_cell.angle_alpha   90.00
_cell.angle_beta   90.00
_cell.angle_gamma   90.00
#
_symmetry.space_group_name_H-M   'P 1'
#
loop_
_entity.id
_entity.type
_entity.pdbx_description
1 polymer ?
#
loop_
_entity_poly.entity_id
_entity_poly.type
_entity_poly.pdbx_seq_one_letter_code
_entity_poly.pdbx_strand_id
1 'polypeptide(L)'
;DKIVHAPTYNRRLFDRRGRGYDPPHDAHFVRVRRVPLTRRVAIVGAGPGGLAAAMLLAKDGTDVTLFERHDRVGGRSATITAPTESGTFRFDMGPTFFLYPRVLSDIFAACGRRLEDEVELIRLDPQYHLVFEAGGELRATGDMARLAQEVARFSPADAAALPRFMADNRRKLAAFRPVLESAFNGPRDLVRAAMLKSLPLMRPHRTVDRDLGTYFRDERVRLAFSFQSKYLGMSPFRCPSLFTILSFLEHEHGVFHPIGGCGAVAEAMASVASRLGA
;
A
#
# COMPACT_ATOMS: atom_id res chain seq x y z
N ASP A 1 -3.30 11.04 -36.40
CA ASP A 1 -2.81 12.44 -36.45
C ASP A 1 -3.90 13.40 -36.01
N LYS A 2 -3.97 13.70 -34.72
CA LYS A 2 -4.83 14.77 -34.21
C LYS A 2 -3.96 15.99 -33.91
N ILE A 3 -4.07 17.00 -34.74
CA ILE A 3 -3.46 18.31 -34.54
C ILE A 3 -4.29 19.02 -33.45
N VAL A 4 -3.72 19.20 -32.26
CA VAL A 4 -4.29 20.06 -31.21
C VAL A 4 -3.79 21.47 -31.46
N HIS A 5 -4.67 22.39 -31.80
CA HIS A 5 -4.36 23.81 -31.91
C HIS A 5 -4.15 24.39 -30.52
N ALA A 6 -2.94 24.86 -30.25
CA ALA A 6 -2.65 25.71 -29.10
C ALA A 6 -3.17 27.14 -29.38
N PRO A 7 -3.69 27.85 -28.36
CA PRO A 7 -4.19 29.21 -28.52
C PRO A 7 -3.09 30.16 -28.95
N THR A 8 -3.39 30.97 -29.97
CA THR A 8 -2.54 32.03 -30.49
C THR A 8 -2.31 33.09 -29.43
N TYR A 9 -1.12 33.11 -28.87
CA TYR A 9 -0.67 34.20 -28.01
C TYR A 9 -0.16 35.33 -28.91
N ASN A 10 -0.97 36.38 -29.04
CA ASN A 10 -0.62 37.59 -29.79
C ASN A 10 0.35 38.44 -28.95
N ARG A 11 1.65 38.09 -28.94
CA ARG A 11 2.68 38.98 -28.39
C ARG A 11 3.14 39.88 -29.53
N ARG A 12 2.73 41.15 -29.48
CA ARG A 12 3.39 42.21 -30.27
C ARG A 12 4.87 42.27 -29.86
N LEU A 13 5.75 41.96 -30.80
CA LEU A 13 7.17 42.14 -30.61
C LEU A 13 7.47 43.64 -30.76
N PHE A 14 8.12 44.23 -29.79
CA PHE A 14 8.60 45.62 -29.80
C PHE A 14 10.10 45.62 -29.95
N ASP A 15 10.65 46.56 -30.75
CA ASP A 15 12.10 46.82 -30.79
C ASP A 15 12.57 47.47 -29.48
N ARG A 16 13.90 47.62 -29.29
CA ARG A 16 14.49 48.23 -28.09
C ARG A 16 14.06 49.69 -27.85
N ARG A 17 13.29 50.30 -28.77
CA ARG A 17 12.74 51.64 -28.68
C ARG A 17 11.21 51.66 -28.56
N GLY A 18 10.58 50.51 -28.30
CA GLY A 18 9.12 50.43 -28.07
C GLY A 18 8.28 50.49 -29.35
N ARG A 19 8.82 50.33 -30.52
CA ARG A 19 8.08 50.36 -31.81
C ARG A 19 7.72 48.94 -32.19
N GLY A 20 6.45 48.75 -32.66
CA GLY A 20 5.98 47.47 -33.15
C GLY A 20 6.77 47.01 -34.38
N TYR A 21 7.27 45.81 -34.37
CA TYR A 21 7.98 45.19 -35.49
C TYR A 21 7.02 44.31 -36.26
N ASP A 22 6.83 44.65 -37.55
CA ASP A 22 6.17 43.80 -38.54
C ASP A 22 7.23 43.04 -39.32
N PRO A 23 7.27 41.69 -39.21
CA PRO A 23 8.26 40.90 -39.96
C PRO A 23 7.95 40.94 -41.46
N PRO A 24 8.98 40.92 -42.36
CA PRO A 24 8.78 40.89 -43.79
C PRO A 24 7.98 39.63 -44.21
N HIS A 25 7.13 39.79 -45.24
CA HIS A 25 6.19 38.76 -45.73
C HIS A 25 6.85 37.45 -46.19
N ASP A 26 8.18 37.41 -46.31
CA ASP A 26 8.94 36.26 -46.82
C ASP A 26 9.70 35.50 -45.71
N ALA A 27 9.39 35.77 -44.43
CA ALA A 27 10.05 35.05 -43.34
C ALA A 27 9.57 33.60 -43.25
N HIS A 28 10.36 32.70 -43.82
CA HIS A 28 10.17 31.25 -43.58
C HIS A 28 10.42 30.93 -42.13
N PHE A 29 9.34 30.87 -41.34
CA PHE A 29 9.42 30.35 -39.99
C PHE A 29 9.76 28.88 -40.02
N VAL A 30 11.01 28.52 -39.70
CA VAL A 30 11.39 27.14 -39.40
C VAL A 30 10.58 26.73 -38.16
N ARG A 31 9.61 25.85 -38.34
CA ARG A 31 8.82 25.26 -37.27
C ARG A 31 9.75 24.37 -36.45
N VAL A 32 10.40 24.94 -35.42
CA VAL A 32 11.16 24.17 -34.45
C VAL A 32 10.13 23.29 -33.75
N ARG A 33 10.15 22.00 -34.06
CA ARG A 33 9.43 20.98 -33.29
C ARG A 33 9.94 21.13 -31.86
N ARG A 34 9.13 21.67 -30.95
CA ARG A 34 9.40 21.56 -29.53
C ARG A 34 9.37 20.08 -29.21
N VAL A 35 10.54 19.47 -29.06
CA VAL A 35 10.71 18.19 -28.40
C VAL A 35 10.14 18.43 -27.00
N PRO A 36 9.10 17.70 -26.57
CA PRO A 36 8.65 17.84 -25.18
C PRO A 36 9.88 17.59 -24.31
N LEU A 37 10.19 18.54 -23.43
CA LEU A 37 11.20 18.30 -22.40
C LEU A 37 10.69 17.15 -21.56
N THR A 38 11.16 15.94 -21.81
CA THR A 38 10.88 14.77 -20.98
C THR A 38 11.31 15.13 -19.56
N ARG A 39 10.35 15.11 -18.66
CA ARG A 39 10.64 15.40 -17.26
C ARG A 39 11.57 14.30 -16.75
N ARG A 40 12.75 14.66 -16.25
CA ARG A 40 13.72 13.72 -15.70
C ARG A 40 13.56 13.65 -14.19
N VAL A 41 13.47 12.46 -13.63
CA VAL A 41 13.30 12.21 -12.20
C VAL A 41 14.33 11.19 -11.74
N ALA A 42 15.09 11.54 -10.70
CA ALA A 42 15.96 10.62 -9.99
C ALA A 42 15.24 10.14 -8.71
N ILE A 43 15.15 8.83 -8.53
CA ILE A 43 14.58 8.21 -7.33
C ILE A 43 15.72 7.55 -6.56
N VAL A 44 15.85 7.84 -5.28
CA VAL A 44 16.85 7.24 -4.40
C VAL A 44 16.20 6.22 -3.50
N GLY A 45 16.58 4.96 -3.67
CA GLY A 45 16.10 3.79 -2.91
C GLY A 45 15.05 2.96 -3.67
N ALA A 46 15.38 1.69 -3.93
CA ALA A 46 14.51 0.71 -4.57
C ALA A 46 13.69 -0.11 -3.55
N GLY A 47 13.23 0.51 -2.48
CA GLY A 47 12.19 -0.05 -1.61
C GLY A 47 10.81 0.01 -2.29
N PRO A 48 9.75 -0.60 -1.69
CA PRO A 48 8.42 -0.65 -2.31
C PRO A 48 7.88 0.72 -2.75
N GLY A 49 8.12 1.77 -1.96
CA GLY A 49 7.68 3.15 -2.30
C GLY A 49 8.43 3.73 -3.51
N GLY A 50 9.76 3.54 -3.57
CA GLY A 50 10.56 3.99 -4.71
C GLY A 50 10.21 3.25 -5.99
N LEU A 51 10.01 1.94 -5.90
CA LEU A 51 9.59 1.10 -7.02
C LEU A 51 8.19 1.48 -7.54
N ALA A 52 7.22 1.71 -6.64
CA ALA A 52 5.89 2.19 -7.02
C ALA A 52 5.95 3.55 -7.73
N ALA A 53 6.77 4.48 -7.22
CA ALA A 53 6.97 5.78 -7.85
C ALA A 53 7.61 5.64 -9.24
N ALA A 54 8.62 4.77 -9.38
CA ALA A 54 9.28 4.50 -10.66
C ALA A 54 8.29 3.94 -11.69
N MET A 55 7.49 2.92 -11.32
CA MET A 55 6.46 2.35 -12.18
C MET A 55 5.47 3.41 -12.68
N LEU A 56 4.90 4.19 -11.77
CA LEU A 56 3.86 5.16 -12.11
C LEU A 56 4.40 6.33 -12.93
N LEU A 57 5.59 6.83 -12.63
CA LEU A 57 6.21 7.93 -13.37
C LEU A 57 6.68 7.49 -14.77
N ALA A 58 7.31 6.32 -14.87
CA ALA A 58 7.75 5.79 -16.16
C ALA A 58 6.56 5.51 -17.10
N LYS A 59 5.47 4.95 -16.56
CA LYS A 59 4.22 4.77 -17.30
C LYS A 59 3.68 6.08 -17.89
N ASP A 60 3.84 7.20 -17.17
CA ASP A 60 3.39 8.52 -17.63
C ASP A 60 4.40 9.20 -18.57
N GLY A 61 5.43 8.47 -19.04
CA GLY A 61 6.44 8.96 -20.00
C GLY A 61 7.53 9.85 -19.37
N THR A 62 7.68 9.80 -18.05
CA THR A 62 8.78 10.46 -17.35
C THR A 62 10.08 9.67 -17.56
N ASP A 63 11.19 10.33 -17.85
CA ASP A 63 12.53 9.75 -17.85
C ASP A 63 12.96 9.51 -16.39
N VAL A 64 12.89 8.26 -15.93
CA VAL A 64 13.12 7.86 -14.54
C VAL A 64 14.44 7.13 -14.41
N THR A 65 15.29 7.56 -13.47
CA THR A 65 16.45 6.79 -13.03
C THR A 65 16.32 6.49 -11.55
N LEU A 66 16.35 5.18 -11.20
CA LEU A 66 16.26 4.71 -9.83
C LEU A 66 17.65 4.26 -9.36
N PHE A 67 18.09 4.78 -8.20
CA PHE A 67 19.37 4.46 -7.57
C PHE A 67 19.15 3.63 -6.31
N GLU A 68 19.77 2.46 -6.24
CA GLU A 68 19.81 1.63 -5.04
C GLU A 68 21.25 1.39 -4.60
N ARG A 69 21.50 1.47 -3.30
CA ARG A 69 22.86 1.29 -2.75
C ARG A 69 23.27 -0.18 -2.59
N HIS A 70 22.28 -1.07 -2.51
CA HIS A 70 22.50 -2.50 -2.38
C HIS A 70 22.44 -3.17 -3.76
N ASP A 71 22.91 -4.38 -3.82
CA ASP A 71 22.90 -5.27 -4.99
C ASP A 71 21.50 -5.86 -5.30
N ARG A 72 20.48 -5.47 -4.52
CA ARG A 72 19.11 -5.99 -4.61
C ARG A 72 18.08 -4.91 -4.31
N VAL A 73 16.90 -5.09 -4.90
CA VAL A 73 15.73 -4.23 -4.66
C VAL A 73 14.92 -4.71 -3.44
N GLY A 74 13.93 -3.94 -3.03
CA GLY A 74 12.96 -4.33 -1.99
C GLY A 74 13.20 -3.64 -0.65
N GLY A 75 14.39 -3.10 -0.39
CA GLY A 75 14.70 -2.47 0.90
C GLY A 75 14.39 -3.42 2.06
N ARG A 76 13.49 -3.02 2.99
CA ARG A 76 13.07 -3.85 4.13
C ARG A 76 12.17 -5.04 3.75
N SER A 77 11.64 -5.07 2.54
CA SER A 77 10.87 -6.21 2.00
C SER A 77 11.72 -7.10 1.09
N ALA A 78 13.04 -6.91 1.08
CA ALA A 78 13.95 -7.76 0.32
C ALA A 78 14.06 -9.16 0.94
N THR A 79 14.44 -10.13 0.11
CA THR A 79 14.75 -11.51 0.55
C THR A 79 16.26 -11.72 0.48
N ILE A 80 16.85 -12.26 1.54
CA ILE A 80 18.25 -12.70 1.57
C ILE A 80 18.31 -14.12 1.04
N THR A 81 19.25 -14.38 0.14
CA THR A 81 19.51 -15.71 -0.39
C THR A 81 20.85 -16.20 0.15
N ALA A 82 20.86 -17.39 0.76
CA ALA A 82 22.07 -18.03 1.29
C ALA A 82 22.27 -19.39 0.59
N PRO A 83 23.20 -19.49 -0.37
CA PRO A 83 23.57 -20.76 -0.95
C PRO A 83 24.40 -21.58 0.04
N THR A 84 24.12 -22.91 0.12
CA THR A 84 24.85 -23.86 0.92
C THR A 84 25.07 -25.15 0.11
N GLU A 85 25.86 -26.08 0.63
CA GLU A 85 26.04 -27.38 -0.01
C GLU A 85 24.73 -28.19 -0.11
N SER A 86 23.81 -28.00 0.83
CA SER A 86 22.52 -28.71 0.87
C SER A 86 21.40 -28.00 0.08
N GLY A 87 21.67 -26.82 -0.49
CA GLY A 87 20.69 -26.05 -1.28
C GLY A 87 20.75 -24.56 -1.04
N THR A 88 19.77 -23.85 -1.60
CA THR A 88 19.64 -22.41 -1.47
C THR A 88 18.51 -22.08 -0.49
N PHE A 89 18.84 -21.40 0.58
CA PHE A 89 17.88 -20.92 1.58
C PHE A 89 17.51 -19.45 1.30
N ARG A 90 16.25 -19.11 1.53
CA ARG A 90 15.72 -17.75 1.36
C ARG A 90 15.11 -17.26 2.66
N PHE A 91 15.41 -16.01 3.04
CA PHE A 91 14.93 -15.39 4.27
C PHE A 91 14.41 -13.99 3.96
N ASP A 92 13.14 -13.75 4.25
CA ASP A 92 12.58 -12.40 4.17
C ASP A 92 13.18 -11.52 5.26
N MET A 93 13.64 -10.32 4.90
CA MET A 93 14.27 -9.38 5.83
C MET A 93 13.29 -8.67 6.77
N GLY A 94 12.02 -8.71 6.45
CA GLY A 94 10.97 -8.03 7.19
C GLY A 94 9.63 -8.74 7.09
N PRO A 95 8.66 -8.23 6.32
CA PRO A 95 7.37 -8.88 6.17
C PRO A 95 7.54 -10.23 5.46
N THR A 96 6.81 -11.24 5.93
CA THR A 96 6.78 -12.59 5.34
C THR A 96 5.44 -12.87 4.64
N PHE A 97 4.51 -11.94 4.71
CA PHE A 97 3.17 -12.04 4.12
C PHE A 97 2.61 -10.66 3.81
N PHE A 98 1.58 -10.62 2.98
CA PHE A 98 0.85 -9.41 2.59
C PHE A 98 -0.57 -9.43 3.14
N LEU A 99 -0.96 -8.30 3.70
CA LEU A 99 -2.34 -7.98 4.03
C LEU A 99 -2.89 -7.02 2.97
N TYR A 100 -4.15 -7.26 2.56
CA TYR A 100 -4.85 -6.30 1.72
C TYR A 100 -4.10 -5.95 0.42
N PRO A 101 -3.87 -6.92 -0.50
CA PRO A 101 -3.06 -6.73 -1.71
C PRO A 101 -3.66 -5.73 -2.71
N ARG A 102 -4.86 -5.22 -2.49
CA ARG A 102 -5.56 -4.28 -3.37
C ARG A 102 -4.71 -3.09 -3.80
N VAL A 103 -4.02 -2.43 -2.86
CA VAL A 103 -3.19 -1.26 -3.18
C VAL A 103 -2.08 -1.63 -4.17
N LEU A 104 -1.49 -2.82 -4.00
CA LEU A 104 -0.49 -3.34 -4.91
C LEU A 104 -1.11 -3.65 -6.28
N SER A 105 -2.26 -4.32 -6.31
CA SER A 105 -3.02 -4.59 -7.55
C SER A 105 -3.39 -3.30 -8.28
N ASP A 106 -3.80 -2.24 -7.57
CA ASP A 106 -4.12 -0.94 -8.15
C ASP A 106 -2.88 -0.30 -8.82
N ILE A 107 -1.67 -0.44 -8.23
CA ILE A 107 -0.42 0.07 -8.81
C ILE A 107 -0.09 -0.68 -10.11
N PHE A 108 -0.16 -2.02 -10.10
CA PHE A 108 0.08 -2.81 -11.31
C PHE A 108 -0.96 -2.50 -12.39
N ALA A 109 -2.24 -2.41 -12.03
CA ALA A 109 -3.32 -2.06 -12.96
C ALA A 109 -3.14 -0.67 -13.58
N ALA A 110 -2.70 0.32 -12.80
CA ALA A 110 -2.35 1.65 -13.31
C ALA A 110 -1.23 1.59 -14.36
N CYS A 111 -0.35 0.59 -14.29
CA CYS A 111 0.71 0.34 -15.27
C CYS A 111 0.29 -0.59 -16.41
N GLY A 112 -1.02 -0.91 -16.53
CA GLY A 112 -1.54 -1.81 -17.58
C GLY A 112 -1.14 -3.27 -17.36
N ARG A 113 -0.87 -3.67 -16.13
CA ARG A 113 -0.48 -5.04 -15.73
C ARG A 113 -1.44 -5.59 -14.69
N ARG A 114 -1.50 -6.91 -14.57
CA ARG A 114 -2.20 -7.58 -13.48
C ARG A 114 -1.16 -8.09 -12.49
N LEU A 115 -1.41 -7.91 -11.20
CA LEU A 115 -0.50 -8.38 -10.16
C LEU A 115 -0.30 -9.90 -10.23
N GLU A 116 -1.36 -10.64 -10.52
CA GLU A 116 -1.38 -12.11 -10.56
C GLU A 116 -0.56 -12.67 -11.73
N ASP A 117 -0.34 -11.88 -12.80
CA ASP A 117 0.49 -12.26 -13.94
C ASP A 117 1.99 -12.04 -13.65
N GLU A 118 2.32 -11.22 -12.66
CA GLU A 118 3.69 -10.82 -12.31
C GLU A 118 4.21 -11.53 -11.05
N VAL A 119 3.32 -11.90 -10.12
CA VAL A 119 3.66 -12.54 -8.84
C VAL A 119 2.59 -13.55 -8.47
N GLU A 120 3.01 -14.78 -8.17
CA GLU A 120 2.12 -15.79 -7.60
C GLU A 120 1.92 -15.52 -6.11
N LEU A 121 0.66 -15.21 -5.71
CA LEU A 121 0.25 -14.99 -4.33
C LEU A 121 -0.60 -16.15 -3.84
N ILE A 122 -0.14 -16.87 -2.84
CA ILE A 122 -0.92 -17.92 -2.18
C ILE A 122 -1.72 -17.29 -1.05
N ARG A 123 -3.03 -17.49 -1.06
CA ARG A 123 -3.90 -17.17 0.09
C ARG A 123 -3.72 -18.25 1.16
N LEU A 124 -3.33 -17.83 2.36
CA LEU A 124 -3.10 -18.74 3.48
C LEU A 124 -4.41 -19.14 4.16
N ASP A 125 -4.61 -20.46 4.34
CA ASP A 125 -5.69 -21.01 5.17
C ASP A 125 -5.23 -22.33 5.83
N PRO A 126 -5.05 -22.39 7.15
CA PRO A 126 -5.24 -21.27 8.08
C PRO A 126 -4.23 -20.14 7.86
N GLN A 127 -4.65 -18.90 8.16
CA GLN A 127 -3.81 -17.71 8.06
C GLN A 127 -2.62 -17.79 9.03
N TYR A 128 -2.90 -18.26 10.24
CA TYR A 128 -1.93 -18.56 11.29
C TYR A 128 -2.57 -19.45 12.36
N HIS A 129 -1.71 -20.06 13.17
CA HIS A 129 -2.10 -20.93 14.27
C HIS A 129 -1.59 -20.29 15.57
N LEU A 130 -2.50 -19.96 16.48
CA LEU A 130 -2.20 -19.44 17.80
C LEU A 130 -2.30 -20.57 18.82
N VAL A 131 -1.23 -20.74 19.60
CA VAL A 131 -1.17 -21.66 20.74
C VAL A 131 -1.03 -20.80 21.99
N PHE A 132 -1.95 -20.94 22.93
CA PHE A 132 -1.98 -20.12 24.14
C PHE A 132 -1.33 -20.86 25.31
N GLU A 133 -0.48 -20.16 26.05
CA GLU A 133 0.15 -20.69 27.27
C GLU A 133 -0.91 -21.13 28.29
N ALA A 134 -1.99 -20.36 28.41
CA ALA A 134 -3.13 -20.68 29.28
C ALA A 134 -3.98 -21.87 28.77
N GLY A 135 -3.52 -22.55 27.72
CA GLY A 135 -4.17 -23.69 27.11
C GLY A 135 -5.18 -23.33 26.01
N GLY A 136 -5.28 -24.23 25.05
CA GLY A 136 -6.09 -24.08 23.84
C GLY A 136 -5.31 -23.51 22.68
N GLU A 137 -5.90 -23.66 21.50
CA GLU A 137 -5.35 -23.20 20.23
C GLU A 137 -6.46 -22.63 19.33
N LEU A 138 -6.10 -21.67 18.47
CA LEU A 138 -7.02 -21.07 17.51
C LEU A 138 -6.37 -21.05 16.13
N ARG A 139 -7.04 -21.58 15.14
CA ARG A 139 -6.67 -21.54 13.73
C ARG A 139 -7.42 -20.39 13.05
N ALA A 140 -6.72 -19.30 12.80
CA ALA A 140 -7.32 -18.14 12.16
C ALA A 140 -7.60 -18.41 10.69
N THR A 141 -8.75 -17.98 10.23
CA THR A 141 -9.21 -18.16 8.84
C THR A 141 -10.02 -16.97 8.37
N GLY A 142 -10.07 -16.76 7.04
CA GLY A 142 -10.99 -15.81 6.43
C GLY A 142 -12.41 -16.34 6.23
N ASP A 143 -12.66 -17.63 6.52
CA ASP A 143 -14.01 -18.20 6.55
C ASP A 143 -14.68 -17.86 7.88
N MET A 144 -15.66 -16.97 7.85
CA MET A 144 -16.34 -16.48 9.06
C MET A 144 -17.10 -17.55 9.83
N ALA A 145 -17.60 -18.59 9.18
CA ALA A 145 -18.29 -19.68 9.85
C ALA A 145 -17.30 -20.56 10.63
N ARG A 146 -16.17 -20.90 10.01
CA ARG A 146 -15.06 -21.63 10.65
C ARG A 146 -14.42 -20.80 11.76
N LEU A 147 -14.19 -19.51 11.54
CA LEU A 147 -13.65 -18.61 12.58
C LEU A 147 -14.58 -18.55 13.79
N ALA A 148 -15.89 -18.46 13.57
CA ALA A 148 -16.88 -18.48 14.66
C ALA A 148 -16.84 -19.81 15.44
N GLN A 149 -16.66 -20.95 14.79
CA GLN A 149 -16.47 -22.25 15.45
C GLN A 149 -15.18 -22.27 16.29
N GLU A 150 -14.06 -21.79 15.75
CA GLU A 150 -12.80 -21.69 16.49
C GLU A 150 -12.93 -20.81 17.76
N VAL A 151 -13.57 -19.64 17.64
CA VAL A 151 -13.79 -18.71 18.75
C VAL A 151 -14.81 -19.30 19.75
N ALA A 152 -15.85 -20.01 19.30
CA ALA A 152 -16.86 -20.62 20.17
C ALA A 152 -16.27 -21.67 21.13
N ARG A 153 -15.15 -22.29 20.77
CA ARG A 153 -14.42 -23.21 21.66
C ARG A 153 -13.92 -22.54 22.95
N PHE A 154 -13.70 -21.25 22.92
CA PHE A 154 -13.31 -20.43 24.07
C PHE A 154 -14.51 -19.73 24.70
N SER A 155 -15.36 -19.11 23.84
CA SER A 155 -16.52 -18.34 24.31
C SER A 155 -17.58 -18.27 23.21
N PRO A 156 -18.71 -18.95 23.38
CA PRO A 156 -19.87 -18.84 22.47
C PRO A 156 -20.40 -17.41 22.35
N ALA A 157 -20.32 -16.62 23.44
CA ALA A 157 -20.76 -15.23 23.43
C ALA A 157 -19.84 -14.35 22.56
N ASP A 158 -18.53 -14.62 22.57
CA ASP A 158 -17.55 -13.88 21.75
C ASP A 158 -17.69 -14.28 20.28
N ALA A 159 -17.97 -15.55 19.97
CA ALA A 159 -18.30 -15.98 18.61
C ALA A 159 -19.52 -15.24 18.07
N ALA A 160 -20.57 -15.07 18.87
CA ALA A 160 -21.76 -14.31 18.50
C ALA A 160 -21.48 -12.81 18.30
N ALA A 161 -20.39 -12.26 18.86
CA ALA A 161 -19.99 -10.87 18.70
C ALA A 161 -19.17 -10.61 17.43
N LEU A 162 -18.61 -11.64 16.77
CA LEU A 162 -17.78 -11.49 15.56
C LEU A 162 -18.45 -10.68 14.45
N PRO A 163 -19.72 -10.90 14.07
CA PRO A 163 -20.37 -10.11 13.01
C PRO A 163 -20.39 -8.61 13.34
N ARG A 164 -20.61 -8.25 14.62
CA ARG A 164 -20.60 -6.85 15.07
C ARG A 164 -19.20 -6.27 14.97
N PHE A 165 -18.17 -6.98 15.40
CA PHE A 165 -16.76 -6.57 15.26
C PHE A 165 -16.41 -6.32 13.79
N MET A 166 -16.76 -7.24 12.90
CA MET A 166 -16.49 -7.12 11.46
C MET A 166 -17.22 -5.92 10.85
N ALA A 167 -18.51 -5.74 11.14
CA ALA A 167 -19.31 -4.63 10.62
C ALA A 167 -18.77 -3.27 11.10
N ASP A 168 -18.38 -3.15 12.37
CA ASP A 168 -17.85 -1.91 12.93
C ASP A 168 -16.48 -1.55 12.31
N ASN A 169 -15.60 -2.53 12.13
CA ASN A 169 -14.30 -2.28 11.53
C ASN A 169 -14.38 -2.03 10.02
N ARG A 170 -15.35 -2.64 9.31
CA ARG A 170 -15.64 -2.30 7.90
C ARG A 170 -16.06 -0.85 7.76
N ARG A 171 -16.93 -0.33 8.64
CA ARG A 171 -17.32 1.09 8.67
C ARG A 171 -16.14 1.99 9.04
N LYS A 172 -15.31 1.57 10.01
CA LYS A 172 -14.10 2.29 10.42
C LYS A 172 -13.12 2.43 9.25
N LEU A 173 -12.83 1.33 8.54
CA LEU A 173 -11.96 1.35 7.37
C LEU A 173 -12.54 2.23 6.24
N ALA A 174 -13.82 2.09 5.93
CA ALA A 174 -14.47 2.89 4.88
C ALA A 174 -14.38 4.39 5.15
N ALA A 175 -14.58 4.82 6.40
CA ALA A 175 -14.47 6.22 6.79
C ALA A 175 -13.02 6.73 6.79
N PHE A 176 -12.06 5.89 7.13
CA PHE A 176 -10.64 6.28 7.25
C PHE A 176 -9.86 6.12 5.93
N ARG A 177 -10.35 5.32 4.99
CA ARG A 177 -9.70 5.06 3.70
C ARG A 177 -9.30 6.33 2.94
N PRO A 178 -10.14 7.38 2.81
CA PRO A 178 -9.74 8.62 2.14
C PRO A 178 -8.55 9.33 2.80
N VAL A 179 -8.34 9.10 4.10
CA VAL A 179 -7.16 9.60 4.83
C VAL A 179 -5.94 8.73 4.55
N LEU A 180 -6.09 7.40 4.59
CA LEU A 180 -5.00 6.44 4.30
C LEU A 180 -4.46 6.58 2.87
N GLU A 181 -5.33 6.86 1.91
CA GLU A 181 -4.98 6.95 0.49
C GLU A 181 -4.62 8.39 0.04
N SER A 182 -4.58 9.35 0.97
CA SER A 182 -4.17 10.73 0.68
C SER A 182 -2.76 11.03 1.17
N ALA A 183 -2.07 11.93 0.45
CA ALA A 183 -0.80 12.45 0.93
C ALA A 183 -1.01 13.26 2.22
N PHE A 184 -0.16 13.03 3.22
CA PHE A 184 -0.13 13.79 4.45
C PHE A 184 1.07 14.76 4.40
N ASN A 185 0.79 16.01 4.04
CA ASN A 185 1.84 17.01 3.78
C ASN A 185 2.10 17.95 4.97
N GLY A 186 1.24 17.91 6.00
CA GLY A 186 1.46 18.73 7.18
C GLY A 186 0.28 18.77 8.15
N PRO A 187 0.41 19.57 9.24
CA PRO A 187 -0.60 19.61 10.33
C PRO A 187 -2.02 20.01 9.86
N ARG A 188 -2.11 20.78 8.78
CA ARG A 188 -3.43 21.19 8.21
C ARG A 188 -4.26 20.00 7.73
N ASP A 189 -3.61 18.88 7.41
CA ASP A 189 -4.28 17.67 6.95
C ASP A 189 -5.08 16.99 8.07
N LEU A 190 -4.73 17.25 9.34
CA LEU A 190 -5.47 16.78 10.51
C LEU A 190 -6.90 17.37 10.61
N VAL A 191 -7.12 18.53 10.04
CA VAL A 191 -8.44 19.22 10.05
C VAL A 191 -9.23 19.05 8.74
N ARG A 192 -8.77 18.19 7.83
CA ARG A 192 -9.54 17.83 6.64
C ARG A 192 -10.87 17.19 7.01
N ALA A 193 -11.91 17.48 6.23
CA ALA A 193 -13.26 16.95 6.46
C ALA A 193 -13.29 15.41 6.57
N ALA A 194 -12.47 14.69 5.79
CA ALA A 194 -12.34 13.24 5.87
C ALA A 194 -11.81 12.78 7.23
N MET A 195 -10.77 13.46 7.77
CA MET A 195 -10.21 13.16 9.08
C MET A 195 -11.27 13.42 10.17
N LEU A 196 -11.90 14.58 10.16
CA LEU A 196 -12.91 14.96 11.18
C LEU A 196 -14.10 13.99 11.17
N LYS A 197 -14.57 13.57 10.00
CA LYS A 197 -15.66 12.60 9.86
C LYS A 197 -15.28 11.21 10.39
N SER A 198 -14.01 10.82 10.30
CA SER A 198 -13.54 9.52 10.76
C SER A 198 -13.30 9.44 12.27
N LEU A 199 -13.03 10.58 12.95
CA LEU A 199 -12.68 10.64 14.36
C LEU A 199 -13.62 9.87 15.31
N PRO A 200 -14.98 10.01 15.21
CA PRO A 200 -15.88 9.30 16.12
C PRO A 200 -15.76 7.76 15.99
N LEU A 201 -15.50 7.27 14.78
CA LEU A 201 -15.33 5.84 14.50
C LEU A 201 -13.95 5.34 14.93
N MET A 202 -12.92 6.18 14.85
CA MET A 202 -11.55 5.84 15.23
C MET A 202 -11.37 5.67 16.74
N ARG A 203 -12.24 6.26 17.56
CA ARG A 203 -12.20 6.21 19.04
C ARG A 203 -10.78 6.45 19.60
N PRO A 204 -10.14 7.60 19.29
CA PRO A 204 -8.72 7.85 19.58
C PRO A 204 -8.36 7.82 21.09
N HIS A 205 -9.37 7.92 21.95
CA HIS A 205 -9.25 7.83 23.41
C HIS A 205 -9.16 6.38 23.93
N ARG A 206 -9.30 5.37 23.05
CA ARG A 206 -9.20 3.96 23.42
C ARG A 206 -7.95 3.31 22.83
N THR A 207 -7.48 2.29 23.52
CA THR A 207 -6.47 1.37 23.00
C THR A 207 -7.13 0.21 22.25
N VAL A 208 -6.34 -0.55 21.49
CA VAL A 208 -6.79 -1.78 20.79
C VAL A 208 -7.44 -2.72 21.81
N ASP A 209 -6.77 -3.03 22.92
CA ASP A 209 -7.29 -3.94 23.95
C ASP A 209 -8.63 -3.46 24.52
N ARG A 210 -8.73 -2.17 24.90
CA ARG A 210 -9.99 -1.60 25.43
C ARG A 210 -11.12 -1.61 24.41
N ASP A 211 -10.82 -1.37 23.13
CA ASP A 211 -11.82 -1.42 22.06
C ASP A 211 -12.30 -2.85 21.84
N LEU A 212 -11.39 -3.83 21.79
CA LEU A 212 -11.71 -5.24 21.67
C LEU A 212 -12.52 -5.77 22.86
N GLY A 213 -12.24 -5.31 24.07
CA GLY A 213 -13.02 -5.64 25.27
C GLY A 213 -14.50 -5.23 25.20
N THR A 214 -14.90 -4.39 24.22
CA THR A 214 -16.33 -4.09 23.96
C THR A 214 -17.04 -5.17 23.15
N TYR A 215 -16.28 -6.09 22.54
CA TYR A 215 -16.78 -7.20 21.74
C TYR A 215 -16.52 -8.53 22.43
N PHE A 216 -15.29 -8.77 22.91
CA PHE A 216 -14.80 -10.06 23.37
C PHE A 216 -14.46 -10.03 24.86
N ARG A 217 -14.93 -11.06 25.57
CA ARG A 217 -14.72 -11.24 27.02
C ARG A 217 -13.56 -12.17 27.33
N ASP A 218 -13.38 -13.25 26.55
CA ASP A 218 -12.28 -14.19 26.74
C ASP A 218 -10.94 -13.50 26.35
N GLU A 219 -9.95 -13.62 27.22
CA GLU A 219 -8.65 -12.98 27.04
C GLU A 219 -7.89 -13.54 25.84
N ARG A 220 -8.01 -14.85 25.56
CA ARG A 220 -7.38 -15.50 24.41
C ARG A 220 -7.98 -15.01 23.10
N VAL A 221 -9.30 -14.82 23.06
CA VAL A 221 -9.97 -14.21 21.91
C VAL A 221 -9.51 -12.76 21.73
N ARG A 222 -9.45 -11.95 22.80
CA ARG A 222 -8.90 -10.59 22.67
C ARG A 222 -7.46 -10.59 22.17
N LEU A 223 -6.62 -11.52 22.66
CA LEU A 223 -5.24 -11.64 22.21
C LEU A 223 -5.18 -12.01 20.73
N ALA A 224 -6.01 -12.93 20.24
CA ALA A 224 -6.09 -13.34 18.84
C ALA A 224 -6.44 -12.17 17.90
N PHE A 225 -7.21 -11.20 18.36
CA PHE A 225 -7.61 -10.02 17.58
C PHE A 225 -6.81 -8.75 17.90
N SER A 226 -5.78 -8.81 18.76
CA SER A 226 -4.97 -7.66 19.17
C SER A 226 -3.49 -7.77 18.82
N PHE A 227 -2.97 -8.99 18.64
CA PHE A 227 -1.53 -9.21 18.43
C PHE A 227 -1.00 -8.54 17.14
N GLN A 228 -1.88 -8.20 16.19
CA GLN A 228 -1.54 -7.47 14.96
C GLN A 228 -0.93 -6.09 15.25
N SER A 229 -1.13 -5.52 16.44
CA SER A 229 -0.46 -4.29 16.87
C SER A 229 1.07 -4.40 16.86
N LYS A 230 1.62 -5.63 16.92
CA LYS A 230 3.06 -5.92 16.78
C LYS A 230 3.62 -5.49 15.42
N TYR A 231 2.80 -5.44 14.35
CA TYR A 231 3.24 -4.96 13.02
C TYR A 231 3.67 -3.49 13.06
N LEU A 232 3.18 -2.75 14.05
CA LEU A 232 3.54 -1.35 14.31
C LEU A 232 4.60 -1.21 15.41
N GLY A 233 5.11 -2.34 15.95
CA GLY A 233 6.01 -2.34 17.10
C GLY A 233 5.34 -1.85 18.40
N MET A 234 4.01 -1.97 18.53
CA MET A 234 3.25 -1.47 19.66
C MET A 234 2.55 -2.58 20.43
N SER A 235 2.50 -2.42 21.77
CA SER A 235 1.63 -3.24 22.61
C SER A 235 0.15 -2.87 22.40
N PRO A 236 -0.78 -3.83 22.38
CA PRO A 236 -2.22 -3.58 22.24
C PRO A 236 -2.79 -2.68 23.34
N PHE A 237 -2.15 -2.63 24.51
CA PHE A 237 -2.52 -1.77 25.64
C PHE A 237 -2.15 -0.29 25.43
N ARG A 238 -1.33 0.02 24.42
CA ARG A 238 -0.88 1.38 24.08
C ARG A 238 -1.21 1.77 22.64
N CYS A 239 -1.48 0.79 21.78
CA CYS A 239 -1.81 1.00 20.37
C CYS A 239 -3.21 1.62 20.25
N PRO A 240 -3.40 2.71 19.47
CA PRO A 240 -4.71 3.32 19.27
C PRO A 240 -5.73 2.36 18.66
N SER A 241 -6.98 2.47 19.05
CA SER A 241 -8.07 1.55 18.65
C SER A 241 -8.36 1.52 17.15
N LEU A 242 -7.93 2.54 16.39
CA LEU A 242 -7.97 2.52 14.93
C LEU A 242 -7.37 1.23 14.37
N PHE A 243 -6.30 0.74 14.98
CA PHE A 243 -5.54 -0.40 14.47
C PHE A 243 -6.20 -1.76 14.70
N THR A 244 -7.42 -1.82 15.28
CA THR A 244 -8.28 -3.03 15.20
C THR A 244 -8.66 -3.37 13.76
N ILE A 245 -8.54 -2.40 12.84
CA ILE A 245 -8.72 -2.65 11.40
C ILE A 245 -7.70 -3.66 10.84
N LEU A 246 -6.53 -3.83 11.45
CA LEU A 246 -5.53 -4.80 10.97
C LEU A 246 -6.06 -6.23 11.09
N SER A 247 -6.60 -6.60 12.25
CA SER A 247 -7.25 -7.90 12.44
C SER A 247 -8.47 -8.07 11.51
N PHE A 248 -9.27 -7.01 11.36
CA PHE A 248 -10.37 -7.02 10.40
C PHE A 248 -9.89 -7.28 8.96
N LEU A 249 -8.80 -6.64 8.51
CA LEU A 249 -8.27 -6.81 7.17
C LEU A 249 -7.83 -8.25 6.89
N GLU A 250 -7.22 -8.91 7.89
CA GLU A 250 -6.80 -10.32 7.77
C GLU A 250 -8.00 -11.24 7.53
N HIS A 251 -9.06 -11.09 8.32
CA HIS A 251 -10.23 -11.94 8.22
C HIS A 251 -11.12 -11.62 7.01
N GLU A 252 -11.26 -10.34 6.65
CA GLU A 252 -12.10 -9.90 5.53
C GLU A 252 -11.44 -10.15 4.18
N HIS A 253 -10.16 -9.81 4.05
CA HIS A 253 -9.45 -9.84 2.76
C HIS A 253 -8.48 -11.02 2.62
N GLY A 254 -8.11 -11.65 3.71
CA GLY A 254 -7.15 -12.73 3.74
C GLY A 254 -5.71 -12.29 3.99
N VAL A 255 -4.88 -13.28 4.24
CA VAL A 255 -3.42 -13.17 4.37
C VAL A 255 -2.80 -13.90 3.19
N PHE A 256 -1.82 -13.29 2.52
CA PHE A 256 -1.21 -13.82 1.32
C PHE A 256 0.31 -13.95 1.49
N HIS A 257 0.87 -15.03 0.94
CA HIS A 257 2.30 -15.22 0.85
C HIS A 257 2.74 -15.25 -0.63
N PRO A 258 3.69 -14.40 -1.04
CA PRO A 258 4.23 -14.46 -2.40
C PRO A 258 5.21 -15.62 -2.53
N ILE A 259 5.08 -16.41 -3.59
CA ILE A 259 6.03 -17.47 -3.90
C ILE A 259 7.41 -16.84 -4.18
N GLY A 260 8.43 -17.35 -3.52
CA GLY A 260 9.78 -16.77 -3.55
C GLY A 260 10.06 -15.73 -2.47
N GLY A 261 9.12 -15.50 -1.54
CA GLY A 261 9.23 -14.52 -0.45
C GLY A 261 8.75 -13.12 -0.86
N CYS A 262 8.71 -12.23 0.12
CA CYS A 262 8.26 -10.86 -0.11
C CYS A 262 9.15 -10.06 -1.08
N GLY A 263 10.42 -10.45 -1.24
CA GLY A 263 11.33 -9.87 -2.23
C GLY A 263 10.86 -10.07 -3.67
N ALA A 264 10.17 -11.17 -3.97
CA ALA A 264 9.65 -11.45 -5.31
C ALA A 264 8.70 -10.34 -5.81
N VAL A 265 7.92 -9.74 -4.91
CA VAL A 265 7.05 -8.60 -5.25
C VAL A 265 7.88 -7.39 -5.66
N ALA A 266 8.95 -7.08 -4.93
CA ALA A 266 9.85 -5.97 -5.26
C ALA A 266 10.58 -6.21 -6.59
N GLU A 267 11.01 -7.44 -6.86
CA GLU A 267 11.63 -7.84 -8.12
C GLU A 267 10.65 -7.68 -9.29
N ALA A 268 9.39 -8.10 -9.13
CA ALA A 268 8.35 -7.91 -10.12
C ALA A 268 8.08 -6.41 -10.39
N MET A 269 8.00 -5.58 -9.35
CA MET A 269 7.84 -4.14 -9.49
C MET A 269 9.02 -3.52 -10.25
N ALA A 270 10.26 -3.91 -9.95
CA ALA A 270 11.46 -3.44 -10.64
C ALA A 270 11.44 -3.88 -12.13
N SER A 271 11.06 -5.12 -12.39
CA SER A 271 10.90 -5.64 -13.76
C SER A 271 9.87 -4.84 -14.56
N VAL A 272 8.72 -4.54 -13.97
CA VAL A 272 7.68 -3.70 -14.62
C VAL A 272 8.20 -2.29 -14.85
N ALA A 273 8.85 -1.66 -13.87
CA ALA A 273 9.43 -0.33 -14.01
C ALA A 273 10.43 -0.27 -15.17
N SER A 274 11.33 -1.27 -15.26
CA SER A 274 12.30 -1.39 -16.36
C SER A 274 11.64 -1.57 -17.73
N ARG A 275 10.58 -2.40 -17.82
CA ARG A 275 9.81 -2.55 -19.07
C ARG A 275 9.07 -1.28 -19.48
N LEU A 276 8.83 -0.36 -18.54
CA LEU A 276 8.21 0.94 -18.79
C LEU A 276 9.25 2.04 -19.11
N GLY A 277 10.55 1.73 -19.04
CA GLY A 277 11.64 2.65 -19.40
C GLY A 277 12.30 3.35 -18.22
N ALA A 278 12.14 2.86 -17.01
CA ALA A 278 12.89 3.34 -15.84
C ALA A 278 14.25 2.66 -15.75
#